data_8caf5446d1fbc8794a9d4c3b7ac70f6f
#
_entry.id   8caf5446d1fbc8794a9d4c3b7ac70f6f
#
_cell.length_a   1.000
_cell.length_b   1.000
_cell.length_c   1.000
_cell.angle_alpha   90.00
_cell.angle_beta   90.00
_cell.angle_gamma   90.00
#
_symmetry.space_group_name_H-M   'P 1'
#
loop_
_entity.id
_entity.type
_entity.pdbx_description
1 polymer ?
#
loop_
_entity_poly.entity_id
_entity_poly.type
_entity_poly.pdbx_seq_one_letter_code
_entity_poly.pdbx_strand_id
1 'polypeptide(L)'
;MANYELSNKAVEDLSKIYEYTFAFWSEFQAEKYYFELIEYCELLAENPNIGKNFEEIGAHIFKFPANKHIIFYKIINKQQIEILRILGADMDLKNRILE
;
A
#
# COMPACT_ATOMS: atom_id res chain seq x y z
N MET A 1 -13.49 15.25 4.81
CA MET A 1 -12.65 14.88 3.69
C MET A 1 -11.97 13.55 3.99
N ALA A 2 -11.90 12.70 2.97
CA ALA A 2 -11.24 11.41 3.11
C ALA A 2 -9.73 11.58 3.11
N ASN A 3 -9.04 10.85 3.99
CA ASN A 3 -7.58 10.89 4.01
C ASN A 3 -7.01 9.52 4.39
N TYR A 4 -5.70 9.40 4.27
CA TYR A 4 -4.99 8.20 4.66
C TYR A 4 -3.75 8.57 5.48
N GLU A 5 -3.32 7.61 6.29
CA GLU A 5 -2.04 7.70 7.00
C GLU A 5 -1.20 6.49 6.62
N LEU A 6 0.09 6.67 6.58
CA LEU A 6 1.04 5.58 6.31
C LEU A 6 1.61 5.09 7.64
N SER A 7 1.56 3.79 7.88
CA SER A 7 2.25 3.20 9.02
C SER A 7 3.76 3.36 8.82
N ASN A 8 4.53 3.19 9.89
CA ASN A 8 5.99 3.23 9.78
C ASN A 8 6.51 2.18 8.79
N LYS A 9 5.92 1.00 8.82
CA LYS A 9 6.27 -0.07 7.88
C LYS A 9 5.93 0.28 6.44
N ALA A 10 4.80 0.95 6.21
CA ALA A 10 4.42 1.39 4.87
C ALA A 10 5.39 2.45 4.34
N VAL A 11 5.84 3.36 5.19
CA VAL A 11 6.85 4.35 4.82
C VAL A 11 8.14 3.65 4.41
N GLU A 12 8.58 2.66 5.19
CA GLU A 12 9.77 1.88 4.85
C GLU A 12 9.59 1.14 3.52
N ASP A 13 8.41 0.54 3.31
CA ASP A 13 8.11 -0.16 2.06
C ASP A 13 8.22 0.77 0.86
N LEU A 14 7.63 1.97 0.95
CA LEU A 14 7.70 2.95 -0.12
C LEU A 14 9.14 3.38 -0.42
N SER A 15 9.95 3.59 0.63
CA SER A 15 11.35 3.94 0.48
C SER A 15 12.13 2.86 -0.24
N LYS A 16 11.91 1.60 0.13
CA LYS A 16 12.57 0.47 -0.51
C LYS A 16 12.14 0.29 -1.96
N ILE A 17 10.86 0.50 -2.25
CA ILE A 17 10.35 0.44 -3.62
C ILE A 17 11.02 1.52 -4.47
N TYR A 18 11.11 2.73 -3.93
CA TYR A 18 11.74 3.84 -4.63
C TYR A 18 13.22 3.54 -4.91
N GLU A 19 13.96 3.09 -3.90
CA GLU A 19 15.38 2.76 -4.04
C GLU A 19 15.60 1.66 -5.07
N TYR A 20 14.78 0.62 -5.04
CA TYR A 20 14.88 -0.49 -5.98
C TYR A 20 14.62 0.00 -7.41
N THR A 21 13.56 0.76 -7.60
CA THR A 21 13.19 1.25 -8.92
C THR A 21 14.25 2.21 -9.47
N PHE A 22 14.79 3.05 -8.61
CA PHE A 22 15.88 3.96 -8.97
C PHE A 22 17.12 3.18 -9.43
N ALA A 23 17.51 2.16 -8.66
CA ALA A 23 18.73 1.41 -8.93
C ALA A 23 18.64 0.55 -10.20
N PHE A 24 17.47 -0.04 -10.47
CA PHE A 24 17.31 -1.00 -11.57
C PHE A 24 16.69 -0.42 -12.83
N TRP A 25 16.09 0.77 -12.74
CA TRP A 25 15.44 1.40 -13.90
C TRP A 25 15.97 2.80 -14.13
N SER A 26 15.46 3.79 -13.38
CA SER A 26 15.86 5.18 -13.53
C SER A 26 15.20 6.03 -12.45
N GLU A 27 15.74 7.24 -12.27
CA GLU A 27 15.13 8.23 -11.40
C GLU A 27 13.71 8.60 -11.85
N PHE A 28 13.55 8.79 -13.16
CA PHE A 28 12.24 9.11 -13.73
C PHE A 28 11.22 8.03 -13.42
N GLN A 29 11.59 6.76 -13.63
CA GLN A 29 10.69 5.65 -13.36
C GLN A 29 10.39 5.50 -11.87
N ALA A 30 11.38 5.75 -11.02
CA ALA A 30 11.19 5.69 -9.56
C ALA A 30 10.18 6.73 -9.09
N GLU A 31 10.29 7.96 -9.57
CA GLU A 31 9.34 9.01 -9.23
C GLU A 31 7.95 8.72 -9.76
N LYS A 32 7.87 8.26 -11.01
CA LYS A 32 6.59 7.94 -11.63
C LYS A 32 5.86 6.85 -10.85
N TYR A 33 6.57 5.78 -10.51
CA TYR A 33 5.96 4.65 -9.78
C TYR A 33 5.56 5.05 -8.36
N TYR A 34 6.39 5.85 -7.70
CA TYR A 34 6.07 6.38 -6.37
C TYR A 34 4.76 7.16 -6.40
N PHE A 35 4.62 8.08 -7.35
CA PHE A 35 3.39 8.87 -7.45
C PHE A 35 2.18 8.03 -7.81
N GLU A 36 2.35 7.00 -8.63
CA GLU A 36 1.26 6.07 -8.91
C GLU A 36 0.76 5.39 -7.65
N LEU A 37 1.68 4.92 -6.79
CA LEU A 37 1.31 4.29 -5.53
C LEU A 37 0.59 5.27 -4.60
N ILE A 38 1.05 6.52 -4.54
CA ILE A 38 0.39 7.55 -3.74
C ILE A 38 -1.03 7.81 -4.27
N GLU A 39 -1.21 7.85 -5.58
CA GLU A 39 -2.54 8.03 -6.17
C GLU A 39 -3.48 6.88 -5.78
N TYR A 40 -2.97 5.65 -5.72
CA TYR A 40 -3.76 4.52 -5.24
C TYR A 40 -4.15 4.69 -3.77
N CYS A 41 -3.24 5.19 -2.94
CA CYS A 41 -3.57 5.47 -1.53
C CYS A 41 -4.69 6.49 -1.42
N GLU A 42 -4.65 7.54 -2.23
CA GLU A 42 -5.71 8.54 -2.27
C GLU A 42 -7.04 7.96 -2.75
N LEU A 43 -6.98 7.12 -3.77
CA LEU A 43 -8.17 6.43 -4.29
C LEU A 43 -8.81 5.57 -3.20
N LEU A 44 -8.01 4.82 -2.46
CA LEU A 44 -8.50 3.95 -1.39
C LEU A 44 -9.08 4.77 -0.24
N ALA A 45 -8.50 5.92 0.07
CA ALA A 45 -9.03 6.79 1.11
C ALA A 45 -10.43 7.27 0.75
N GLU A 46 -10.66 7.59 -0.53
CA GLU A 46 -11.97 8.04 -1.00
C GLU A 46 -12.97 6.91 -1.21
N ASN A 47 -12.46 5.68 -1.46
CA ASN A 47 -13.29 4.52 -1.75
C ASN A 47 -12.82 3.32 -0.93
N PRO A 48 -12.93 3.37 0.41
CA PRO A 48 -12.29 2.34 1.25
C PRO A 48 -12.88 0.94 1.10
N ASN A 49 -14.03 0.81 0.48
CA ASN A 49 -14.69 -0.48 0.33
C ASN A 49 -14.34 -1.22 -0.97
N ILE A 50 -13.48 -0.65 -1.82
CA ILE A 50 -13.14 -1.30 -3.09
C ILE A 50 -12.09 -2.39 -2.93
N GLY A 51 -11.36 -2.41 -1.81
CA GLY A 51 -10.40 -3.45 -1.52
C GLY A 51 -11.10 -4.75 -1.13
N LYS A 52 -10.37 -5.85 -1.28
CA LYS A 52 -10.86 -7.17 -0.88
C LYS A 52 -10.52 -7.44 0.59
N ASN A 53 -11.48 -7.92 1.34
CA ASN A 53 -11.27 -8.28 2.73
C ASN A 53 -10.20 -9.36 2.87
N PHE A 54 -9.29 -9.19 3.82
CA PHE A 54 -8.20 -10.14 4.06
C PHE A 54 -8.24 -10.61 5.53
N GLU A 55 -9.30 -11.33 5.85
CA GLU A 55 -9.57 -11.77 7.22
C GLU A 55 -8.51 -12.72 7.78
N GLU A 56 -7.79 -13.42 6.92
CA GLU A 56 -6.71 -14.32 7.35
C GLU A 56 -5.66 -13.60 8.20
N ILE A 57 -5.48 -12.31 7.97
CA ILE A 57 -4.49 -11.50 8.69
C ILE A 57 -5.12 -10.77 9.88
N GLY A 58 -6.36 -10.36 9.75
CA GLY A 58 -7.06 -9.68 10.83
C GLY A 58 -8.36 -9.06 10.38
N ALA A 59 -9.21 -8.73 11.37
CA ALA A 59 -10.48 -8.09 11.11
C ALA A 59 -10.27 -6.69 10.55
N HIS A 60 -11.10 -6.31 9.59
CA HIS A 60 -11.08 -4.98 8.97
C HIS A 60 -9.82 -4.65 8.18
N ILE A 61 -9.03 -5.66 7.82
CA ILE A 61 -7.88 -5.48 6.95
C ILE A 61 -8.28 -5.84 5.52
N PHE A 62 -7.92 -4.97 4.59
CA PHE A 62 -8.26 -5.08 3.18
C PHE A 62 -7.00 -5.04 2.33
N LYS A 63 -7.08 -5.59 1.14
CA LYS A 63 -5.98 -5.55 0.18
C LYS A 63 -6.48 -5.09 -1.17
N PHE A 64 -5.62 -4.37 -1.89
CA PHE A 64 -5.96 -3.85 -3.22
C PHE A 64 -4.73 -3.91 -4.11
N PRO A 65 -4.84 -4.54 -5.31
CA PRO A 65 -3.69 -4.60 -6.22
C PRO A 65 -3.40 -3.23 -6.82
N ALA A 66 -2.13 -2.83 -6.75
CA ALA A 66 -1.65 -1.55 -7.24
C ALA A 66 -0.43 -1.80 -8.11
N ASN A 67 -0.66 -2.09 -9.39
CA ASN A 67 0.39 -2.48 -10.32
C ASN A 67 1.06 -3.78 -9.88
N LYS A 68 2.38 -3.76 -9.67
CA LYS A 68 3.15 -4.93 -9.25
C LYS A 68 3.18 -5.11 -7.74
N HIS A 69 2.44 -4.28 -7.01
CA HIS A 69 2.38 -4.32 -5.55
C HIS A 69 0.95 -4.50 -5.09
N ILE A 70 0.81 -4.84 -3.81
CA ILE A 70 -0.48 -4.94 -3.15
C ILE A 70 -0.44 -4.02 -1.95
N ILE A 71 -1.46 -3.16 -1.85
CA ILE A 71 -1.61 -2.25 -0.71
C ILE A 71 -2.52 -2.91 0.30
N PHE A 72 -2.02 -3.05 1.53
CA PHE A 72 -2.81 -3.54 2.66
C PHE A 72 -3.20 -2.36 3.52
N TYR A 73 -4.48 -2.25 3.83
CA TYR A 73 -4.95 -1.11 4.60
C TYR A 73 -6.06 -1.51 5.56
N LYS A 74 -6.30 -0.64 6.53
CA LYS A 74 -7.32 -0.82 7.54
C LYS A 74 -8.22 0.41 7.54
N ILE A 75 -9.52 0.20 7.63
CA ILE A 75 -10.49 1.29 7.73
C ILE A 75 -10.56 1.72 9.19
N ILE A 76 -10.19 2.98 9.47
CA ILE A 76 -10.22 3.52 10.82
C ILE A 76 -11.60 4.09 11.13
N ASN A 77 -12.12 4.90 10.21
CA ASN A 77 -13.48 5.46 10.30
C ASN A 77 -13.93 5.85 8.90
N LYS A 78 -15.08 6.51 8.79
CA LYS A 78 -15.67 6.87 7.50
C LYS A 78 -14.79 7.78 6.65
N GLN A 79 -13.83 8.47 7.26
CA GLN A 79 -13.04 9.49 6.59
C GLN A 79 -11.55 9.17 6.57
N GLN A 80 -11.14 8.07 7.19
CA GLN A 80 -9.71 7.78 7.34
C GLN A 80 -9.42 6.30 7.22
N ILE A 81 -8.36 5.99 6.47
CA ILE A 81 -7.78 4.65 6.43
C ILE A 81 -6.31 4.74 6.85
N GLU A 82 -5.76 3.61 7.25
CA GLU A 82 -4.33 3.48 7.51
C GLU A 82 -3.73 2.50 6.52
N ILE A 83 -2.71 2.93 5.80
CA ILE A 83 -1.97 2.05 4.90
C ILE A 83 -0.97 1.27 5.76
N LEU A 84 -1.15 -0.05 5.85
CA LEU A 84 -0.36 -0.90 6.72
C LEU A 84 0.93 -1.37 6.07
N ARG A 85 0.84 -1.85 4.84
CA ARG A 85 1.99 -2.35 4.09
C ARG A 85 1.77 -2.14 2.59
N ILE A 86 2.87 -2.04 1.86
CA ILE A 86 2.86 -2.06 0.39
C ILE A 86 3.90 -3.10 -0.02
N LEU A 87 3.44 -4.26 -0.45
CA LEU A 87 4.30 -5.41 -0.70
C LEU A 87 4.21 -5.88 -2.15
N GLY A 88 5.29 -6.47 -2.65
CA GLY A 88 5.29 -7.05 -3.99
C GLY A 88 4.29 -8.19 -4.10
N ALA A 89 3.60 -8.26 -5.23
CA ALA A 89 2.53 -9.26 -5.43
C ALA A 89 3.05 -10.69 -5.43
N ASP A 90 4.35 -10.90 -5.69
CA ASP A 90 4.98 -12.21 -5.74
C ASP A 90 5.65 -12.63 -4.41
N MET A 91 5.53 -11.80 -3.36
CA MET A 91 6.06 -12.13 -2.05
C MET A 91 5.14 -13.07 -1.29
N ASP A 92 5.67 -13.71 -0.25
CA ASP A 92 4.85 -14.44 0.71
C ASP A 92 4.15 -13.43 1.60
N LEU A 93 2.98 -12.97 1.15
CA LEU A 93 2.28 -11.83 1.72
C LEU A 93 1.90 -12.06 3.18
N LYS A 94 1.45 -13.27 3.50
CA LYS A 94 1.00 -13.58 4.86
C LYS A 94 2.13 -13.45 5.88
N ASN A 95 3.29 -14.00 5.57
CA ASN A 95 4.43 -13.91 6.47
C ASN A 95 5.02 -12.50 6.51
N ARG A 96 5.03 -11.81 5.38
CA ARG A 96 5.56 -10.45 5.33
C ARG A 96 4.74 -9.46 6.13
N ILE A 97 3.42 -9.57 6.06
CA ILE A 97 2.55 -8.62 6.75
C ILE A 97 2.59 -8.82 8.26
N LEU A 98 2.94 -10.02 8.73
CA LEU A 98 3.04 -10.32 10.14
C LEU A 98 4.38 -9.91 10.78
N GLU A 99 5.33 -9.48 9.99
CA GLU A 99 6.63 -9.03 10.48
C GLU A 99 6.54 -7.81 11.38
#